data_8c80fbe8bd8183d12853c0dd103184b2
#
_entry.id   8c80fbe8bd8183d12853c0dd103184b2
#
_cell.length_a   1.000
_cell.length_b   1.000
_cell.length_c   1.000
_cell.angle_alpha   90.00
_cell.angle_beta   90.00
_cell.angle_gamma   90.00
#
_symmetry.space_group_name_H-M   'P 1'
#
loop_
_entity.id
_entity.type
_entity.pdbx_description
1 polymer ?
#
loop_
_entity_poly.entity_id
_entity_poly.type
_entity_poly.pdbx_seq_one_letter_code
_entity_poly.pdbx_strand_id
1 'polypeptide(L)'
;MKKKTLLFIGMACLMAWSSCKKDSNDDDGYVASDIFDPGRLVAAAAKGKLDTLARDFGFSEGPAVDKQGNIFFTDQPNDKIFKWDVSNGSLTTFLVGTGRSNGMAFDKNGYLIACADMYGELWKIAPNGNKTVLINKYNGKLLNGPNDVWINPVTGGLYITDPIFPRGYWAPGDPRQQPWEPKRSEQAATGKGGHVYYLAPGATALVRVTSEAAGWDADSWPNGVVGTPDGKKLYINKWAGNNMGGTWVFDINADGTLTNMKKFNDMGGDGMSMDEKGNIYISNGLGITAFDPAGTKVLGIPIKGGATNNVFGGKDNNTLFITGPSDKLTSVKMNVKGVEKF
;
A
#
# COMPACT_ATOMS: atom_id res chain seq x y z
N MET A 1 6.00 -46.42 29.00
CA MET A 1 5.72 -45.65 27.76
C MET A 1 5.31 -44.26 28.14
N LYS A 2 6.19 -43.29 28.06
CA LYS A 2 5.93 -41.90 28.42
C LYS A 2 5.55 -41.14 27.15
N LYS A 3 4.31 -40.66 27.07
CA LYS A 3 3.86 -39.79 25.97
C LYS A 3 4.54 -38.43 26.11
N LYS A 4 5.31 -38.03 25.12
CA LYS A 4 5.84 -36.67 24.96
C LYS A 4 4.76 -35.85 24.30
N THR A 5 4.20 -34.91 25.04
CA THR A 5 3.31 -33.87 24.53
C THR A 5 4.19 -32.79 23.88
N LEU A 6 4.10 -32.64 22.58
CA LEU A 6 4.73 -31.54 21.85
C LEU A 6 3.86 -30.28 22.07
N LEU A 7 4.42 -29.33 22.79
CA LEU A 7 3.80 -28.02 22.97
C LEU A 7 4.10 -27.17 21.73
N PHE A 8 3.12 -26.97 20.85
CA PHE A 8 3.21 -25.96 19.80
C PHE A 8 3.00 -24.60 20.45
N ILE A 9 4.07 -23.85 20.61
CA ILE A 9 3.97 -22.43 20.95
C ILE A 9 3.59 -21.69 19.66
N GLY A 10 2.30 -21.50 19.48
CA GLY A 10 1.79 -20.55 18.50
C GLY A 10 2.12 -19.15 19.00
N MET A 11 3.03 -18.48 18.33
CA MET A 11 3.31 -17.08 18.53
C MET A 11 2.16 -16.28 17.91
N ALA A 12 1.03 -16.22 18.65
CA ALA A 12 -0.01 -15.27 18.39
C ALA A 12 0.56 -13.89 18.75
N CYS A 13 0.73 -13.03 17.75
CA CYS A 13 0.92 -11.61 17.96
C CYS A 13 -0.39 -11.06 18.57
N LEU A 14 -0.54 -11.21 19.88
CA LEU A 14 -1.52 -10.51 20.67
C LEU A 14 -1.14 -9.04 20.69
N MET A 15 -1.69 -8.26 19.76
CA MET A 15 -1.85 -6.84 20.04
C MET A 15 -2.79 -6.74 21.23
N ALA A 16 -2.24 -6.39 22.39
CA ALA A 16 -3.01 -6.08 23.57
C ALA A 16 -3.92 -4.90 23.25
N TRP A 17 -5.19 -5.18 23.08
CA TRP A 17 -6.25 -4.19 23.08
C TRP A 17 -6.39 -3.67 24.50
N SER A 18 -5.64 -2.63 24.82
CA SER A 18 -5.93 -1.81 25.98
C SER A 18 -7.20 -1.03 25.65
N SER A 19 -8.29 -1.40 26.27
CA SER A 19 -9.52 -0.63 26.33
C SER A 19 -9.21 0.70 27.05
N CYS A 20 -8.83 1.72 26.29
CA CYS A 20 -8.74 3.07 26.79
C CYS A 20 -10.14 3.70 26.74
N LYS A 21 -10.59 4.15 27.90
CA LYS A 21 -11.77 5.00 28.08
C LYS A 21 -11.70 6.19 27.11
N LYS A 22 -12.85 6.51 26.56
CA LYS A 22 -13.14 7.65 25.70
C LYS A 22 -12.86 8.94 26.48
N ASP A 23 -11.65 9.51 26.33
CA ASP A 23 -11.39 10.89 26.71
C ASP A 23 -11.67 11.76 25.49
N SER A 24 -12.63 12.64 25.61
CA SER A 24 -13.22 13.50 24.60
C SER A 24 -12.38 14.74 24.27
N ASN A 25 -11.05 14.65 24.32
CA ASN A 25 -10.12 15.74 23.97
C ASN A 25 -8.91 15.19 23.19
N ASP A 26 -9.16 14.41 22.14
CA ASP A 26 -8.12 14.10 21.16
C ASP A 26 -8.00 15.27 20.18
N ASP A 27 -7.49 16.39 20.65
CA ASP A 27 -6.84 17.37 19.81
C ASP A 27 -5.47 16.79 19.47
N ASP A 28 -5.41 15.93 18.44
CA ASP A 28 -4.17 15.43 17.86
C ASP A 28 -3.44 16.60 17.22
N GLY A 29 -3.02 17.54 18.07
CA GLY A 29 -2.34 18.75 17.70
C GLY A 29 -1.04 18.46 16.97
N TYR A 30 -1.12 18.40 15.67
CA TYR A 30 0.03 18.47 14.80
C TYR A 30 0.67 19.83 14.93
N VAL A 31 1.87 19.90 15.52
CA VAL A 31 2.66 21.14 15.60
C VAL A 31 3.66 21.11 14.45
N ALA A 32 3.44 21.95 13.47
CA ALA A 32 4.29 22.07 12.28
C ALA A 32 5.78 22.32 12.59
N SER A 33 6.11 22.81 13.78
CA SER A 33 7.47 23.10 14.23
C SER A 33 8.37 21.87 14.39
N ASP A 34 7.79 20.68 14.62
CA ASP A 34 8.56 19.46 14.91
C ASP A 34 8.99 18.69 13.66
N ILE A 35 8.61 19.18 12.48
CA ILE A 35 8.70 18.43 11.23
C ILE A 35 9.68 19.04 10.25
N PHE A 36 10.31 20.13 10.61
CA PHE A 36 10.81 21.06 9.65
C PHE A 36 12.33 21.28 9.72
N ASP A 37 13.02 20.99 8.60
CA ASP A 37 14.34 21.59 8.33
C ASP A 37 14.14 22.85 7.47
N PRO A 38 14.34 24.06 8.03
CA PRO A 38 14.06 25.32 7.35
C PRO A 38 14.90 25.58 6.09
N GLY A 39 15.89 24.75 5.82
CA GLY A 39 16.75 24.87 4.64
C GLY A 39 16.28 24.11 3.40
N ARG A 40 15.22 23.31 3.46
CA ARG A 40 14.81 22.43 2.38
C ARG A 40 13.40 22.68 1.86
N LEU A 41 13.23 22.46 0.56
CA LEU A 41 12.01 22.78 -0.22
C LEU A 41 10.72 22.09 0.21
N VAL A 42 10.81 21.04 0.97
CA VAL A 42 9.67 20.35 1.55
C VAL A 42 9.17 21.05 2.80
N ALA A 43 9.93 22.00 3.18
CA ALA A 43 9.54 23.04 4.06
C ALA A 43 8.15 23.62 3.79
N ALA A 44 7.71 23.39 2.75
CA ALA A 44 6.45 23.85 2.35
C ALA A 44 5.33 22.84 2.63
N ALA A 45 5.62 21.71 3.25
CA ALA A 45 4.70 20.63 3.09
C ALA A 45 3.41 20.79 3.88
N ALA A 46 3.44 20.97 5.14
CA ALA A 46 2.19 20.99 5.87
C ALA A 46 1.75 22.41 6.19
N LYS A 47 0.67 22.85 5.59
CA LYS A 47 0.03 24.15 5.87
C LYS A 47 -0.97 24.10 7.01
N GLY A 48 -1.14 22.99 7.67
CA GLY A 48 -2.24 22.92 8.57
C GLY A 48 -2.27 21.73 9.52
N LYS A 49 -3.33 21.70 10.27
CA LYS A 49 -3.73 20.63 11.16
C LYS A 49 -4.04 19.37 10.36
N LEU A 50 -3.69 18.22 10.91
CA LEU A 50 -4.17 16.95 10.42
C LEU A 50 -5.67 16.83 10.68
N ASP A 51 -6.47 16.75 9.63
CA ASP A 51 -7.93 16.63 9.73
C ASP A 51 -8.35 15.17 9.69
N THR A 52 -9.16 14.74 10.65
CA THR A 52 -9.81 13.43 10.58
C THR A 52 -11.10 13.55 9.78
N LEU A 53 -11.15 12.88 8.64
CA LEU A 53 -12.28 12.95 7.71
C LEU A 53 -13.34 11.89 8.01
N ALA A 54 -12.91 10.67 8.35
CA ALA A 54 -13.80 9.55 8.65
C ALA A 54 -13.16 8.59 9.64
N ARG A 55 -13.99 7.79 10.34
CA ARG A 55 -13.59 6.86 11.41
C ARG A 55 -14.39 5.56 11.35
N ASP A 56 -14.06 4.65 12.27
CA ASP A 56 -14.77 3.41 12.56
C ASP A 56 -14.58 2.33 11.48
N PHE A 57 -13.39 2.30 10.86
CA PHE A 57 -12.97 1.23 9.97
C PHE A 57 -12.28 0.10 10.76
N GLY A 58 -12.27 -1.10 10.20
CA GLY A 58 -11.53 -2.22 10.78
C GLY A 58 -10.02 -2.10 10.52
N PHE A 59 -9.65 -1.77 9.29
CA PHE A 59 -8.29 -1.52 8.86
C PHE A 59 -8.32 -0.84 7.49
N SER A 60 -8.17 0.48 7.49
CA SER A 60 -8.18 1.26 6.25
C SER A 60 -6.85 1.18 5.51
N GLU A 61 -6.92 0.98 4.19
CA GLU A 61 -5.77 0.77 3.31
C GLU A 61 -6.03 1.28 1.89
N GLY A 62 -5.01 1.14 1.03
CA GLY A 62 -5.05 1.26 -0.41
C GLY A 62 -5.74 2.50 -0.96
N PRO A 63 -5.43 3.71 -0.49
CA PRO A 63 -6.08 4.90 -0.99
C PRO A 63 -5.69 5.15 -2.45
N ALA A 64 -6.70 5.38 -3.29
CA ALA A 64 -6.56 5.72 -4.69
C ALA A 64 -7.38 6.97 -5.01
N VAL A 65 -6.88 7.81 -5.91
CA VAL A 65 -7.53 9.06 -6.29
C VAL A 65 -8.13 8.96 -7.69
N ASP A 66 -9.37 9.41 -7.87
CA ASP A 66 -10.00 9.51 -9.18
C ASP A 66 -9.71 10.87 -9.87
N LYS A 67 -10.15 11.00 -11.12
CA LYS A 67 -9.98 12.24 -11.93
C LYS A 67 -10.59 13.50 -11.31
N GLN A 68 -11.54 13.36 -10.42
CA GLN A 68 -12.20 14.43 -9.71
C GLN A 68 -11.49 14.78 -8.38
N GLY A 69 -10.46 14.01 -8.03
CA GLY A 69 -9.74 14.17 -6.77
C GLY A 69 -10.39 13.47 -5.58
N ASN A 70 -11.45 12.68 -5.80
CA ASN A 70 -12.08 11.88 -4.76
C ASN A 70 -11.18 10.72 -4.37
N ILE A 71 -11.29 10.30 -3.10
CA ILE A 71 -10.46 9.24 -2.55
C ILE A 71 -11.30 7.98 -2.38
N PHE A 72 -10.82 6.91 -2.99
CA PHE A 72 -11.29 5.55 -2.74
C PHE A 72 -10.29 4.87 -1.83
N PHE A 73 -10.75 4.13 -0.84
CA PHE A 73 -9.88 3.37 0.06
C PHE A 73 -10.58 2.11 0.55
N THR A 74 -9.79 1.14 0.95
CA THR A 74 -10.28 -0.15 1.41
C THR A 74 -10.47 -0.17 2.92
N ASP A 75 -11.46 -0.91 3.39
CA ASP A 75 -11.56 -1.41 4.75
C ASP A 75 -11.44 -2.94 4.67
N GLN A 76 -10.22 -3.40 4.73
CA GLN A 76 -9.84 -4.76 4.38
C GLN A 76 -10.58 -5.83 5.20
N PRO A 77 -10.67 -5.75 6.56
CA PRO A 77 -11.40 -6.75 7.35
C PRO A 77 -12.91 -6.78 7.08
N ASN A 78 -13.48 -5.64 6.73
CA ASN A 78 -14.92 -5.50 6.45
C ASN A 78 -15.27 -5.73 4.99
N ASP A 79 -14.28 -6.08 4.15
CA ASP A 79 -14.43 -6.44 2.74
C ASP A 79 -15.18 -5.36 1.94
N LYS A 80 -14.77 -4.08 2.14
CA LYS A 80 -15.41 -2.90 1.54
C LYS A 80 -14.39 -1.97 0.90
N ILE A 81 -14.86 -1.25 -0.13
CA ILE A 81 -14.23 -0.05 -0.66
C ILE A 81 -15.16 1.12 -0.39
N PHE A 82 -14.62 2.17 0.20
CA PHE A 82 -15.31 3.44 0.43
C PHE A 82 -14.88 4.48 -0.59
N LYS A 83 -15.73 5.48 -0.81
CA LYS A 83 -15.44 6.70 -1.54
C LYS A 83 -15.66 7.90 -0.63
N TRP A 84 -14.62 8.73 -0.49
CA TRP A 84 -14.71 10.08 0.07
C TRP A 84 -14.85 11.09 -1.06
N ASP A 85 -15.98 11.78 -1.12
CA ASP A 85 -16.24 12.82 -2.10
C ASP A 85 -15.69 14.15 -1.59
N VAL A 86 -14.65 14.67 -2.26
CA VAL A 86 -13.97 15.89 -1.84
C VAL A 86 -14.77 17.16 -2.12
N SER A 87 -15.81 17.10 -2.94
CA SER A 87 -16.64 18.25 -3.25
C SER A 87 -17.61 18.63 -2.14
N ASN A 88 -18.04 17.65 -1.36
CA ASN A 88 -19.05 17.83 -0.30
C ASN A 88 -18.69 17.18 1.04
N GLY A 89 -17.54 16.47 1.12
CA GLY A 89 -17.08 15.81 2.33
C GLY A 89 -17.95 14.61 2.74
N SER A 90 -18.57 13.92 1.79
CA SER A 90 -19.38 12.73 2.09
C SER A 90 -18.61 11.44 1.92
N LEU A 91 -18.84 10.50 2.84
CA LEU A 91 -18.37 9.13 2.77
C LEU A 91 -19.49 8.21 2.29
N THR A 92 -19.20 7.41 1.28
CA THR A 92 -20.14 6.40 0.76
C THR A 92 -19.45 5.05 0.57
N THR A 93 -20.18 3.96 0.71
CA THR A 93 -19.69 2.65 0.30
C THR A 93 -19.76 2.54 -1.21
N PHE A 94 -18.61 2.35 -1.86
CA PHE A 94 -18.51 2.14 -3.31
C PHE A 94 -18.77 0.68 -3.67
N LEU A 95 -18.17 -0.27 -2.95
CA LEU A 95 -18.26 -1.69 -3.25
C LEU A 95 -18.21 -2.53 -1.96
N VAL A 96 -18.95 -3.63 -1.95
CA VAL A 96 -18.90 -4.70 -0.94
C VAL A 96 -18.52 -6.01 -1.63
N GLY A 97 -17.84 -6.90 -0.95
CA GLY A 97 -17.35 -8.15 -1.55
C GLY A 97 -16.14 -7.89 -2.44
N THR A 98 -15.15 -7.21 -1.89
CA THR A 98 -13.96 -6.72 -2.61
C THR A 98 -12.82 -7.75 -2.65
N GLY A 99 -13.01 -8.94 -2.05
CA GLY A 99 -11.96 -9.95 -1.88
C GLY A 99 -10.88 -9.48 -0.90
N ARG A 100 -11.29 -8.71 0.12
CA ARG A 100 -10.38 -8.05 1.06
C ARG A 100 -9.32 -7.23 0.34
N SER A 101 -9.74 -6.48 -0.69
CA SER A 101 -8.80 -5.64 -1.44
C SER A 101 -7.93 -4.81 -0.51
N ASN A 102 -6.65 -4.70 -0.86
CA ASN A 102 -5.65 -3.91 -0.18
C ASN A 102 -5.30 -2.68 -1.04
N GLY A 103 -4.13 -2.60 -1.66
CA GLY A 103 -3.73 -1.48 -2.50
C GLY A 103 -4.57 -1.36 -3.77
N MET A 104 -4.74 -0.13 -4.23
CA MET A 104 -5.54 0.20 -5.42
C MET A 104 -4.92 1.34 -6.22
N ALA A 105 -5.21 1.39 -7.52
CA ALA A 105 -4.87 2.51 -8.39
C ALA A 105 -5.91 2.68 -9.50
N PHE A 106 -6.21 3.93 -9.90
CA PHE A 106 -7.05 4.18 -11.07
C PHE A 106 -6.24 4.11 -12.36
N ASP A 107 -6.77 3.44 -13.39
CA ASP A 107 -6.23 3.53 -14.74
C ASP A 107 -6.72 4.81 -15.45
N LYS A 108 -6.05 5.17 -16.55
CA LYS A 108 -6.39 6.36 -17.34
C LYS A 108 -7.85 6.39 -17.88
N ASN A 109 -8.52 5.25 -17.88
CA ASN A 109 -9.92 5.12 -18.34
C ASN A 109 -10.92 5.20 -17.18
N GLY A 110 -10.44 5.36 -15.93
CA GLY A 110 -11.27 5.46 -14.74
C GLY A 110 -11.71 4.11 -14.16
N TYR A 111 -11.07 3.01 -14.56
CA TYR A 111 -11.23 1.74 -13.89
C TYR A 111 -10.32 1.67 -12.67
N LEU A 112 -10.82 1.14 -11.57
CA LEU A 112 -10.04 0.90 -10.36
C LEU A 112 -9.38 -0.48 -10.45
N ILE A 113 -8.06 -0.52 -10.38
CA ILE A 113 -7.28 -1.75 -10.24
C ILE A 113 -7.12 -2.02 -8.76
N ALA A 114 -7.45 -3.22 -8.29
CA ALA A 114 -7.46 -3.56 -6.88
C ALA A 114 -6.78 -4.91 -6.61
N CYS A 115 -5.96 -4.94 -5.59
CA CYS A 115 -5.27 -6.13 -5.10
C CYS A 115 -6.22 -6.92 -4.19
N ALA A 116 -6.95 -7.90 -4.74
CA ALA A 116 -7.89 -8.75 -4.00
C ALA A 116 -7.14 -9.85 -3.22
N ASP A 117 -6.55 -9.47 -2.09
CA ASP A 117 -5.65 -10.26 -1.23
C ASP A 117 -6.23 -11.65 -0.90
N MET A 118 -7.50 -11.72 -0.50
CA MET A 118 -8.13 -12.99 -0.10
C MET A 118 -8.10 -14.05 -1.20
N TYR A 119 -8.24 -13.63 -2.46
CA TYR A 119 -8.31 -14.54 -3.59
C TYR A 119 -6.96 -14.72 -4.31
N GLY A 120 -5.94 -13.93 -3.95
CA GLY A 120 -4.67 -13.90 -4.68
C GLY A 120 -4.86 -13.38 -6.11
N GLU A 121 -5.71 -12.37 -6.29
CA GLU A 121 -6.16 -11.87 -7.59
C GLU A 121 -5.89 -10.38 -7.74
N LEU A 122 -5.69 -9.94 -8.97
CA LEU A 122 -5.76 -8.54 -9.35
C LEU A 122 -7.07 -8.31 -10.10
N TRP A 123 -7.88 -7.38 -9.61
CA TRP A 123 -9.18 -7.05 -10.19
C TRP A 123 -9.15 -5.73 -10.93
N LYS A 124 -9.96 -5.64 -11.99
CA LYS A 124 -10.34 -4.41 -12.67
C LYS A 124 -11.82 -4.14 -12.36
N ILE A 125 -12.08 -3.04 -11.69
CA ILE A 125 -13.42 -2.64 -11.23
C ILE A 125 -13.87 -1.44 -12.04
N ALA A 126 -15.02 -1.57 -12.68
CA ALA A 126 -15.62 -0.49 -13.45
C ALA A 126 -16.24 0.58 -12.52
N PRO A 127 -16.51 1.80 -13.00
CA PRO A 127 -17.17 2.85 -12.22
C PRO A 127 -18.54 2.46 -11.63
N ASN A 128 -19.22 1.48 -12.23
CA ASN A 128 -20.48 0.93 -11.72
C ASN A 128 -20.29 -0.24 -10.73
N GLY A 129 -19.06 -0.56 -10.32
CA GLY A 129 -18.75 -1.64 -9.39
C GLY A 129 -18.59 -3.02 -10.03
N ASN A 130 -18.83 -3.18 -11.32
CA ASN A 130 -18.62 -4.46 -12.00
C ASN A 130 -17.11 -4.81 -12.00
N LYS A 131 -16.79 -6.02 -11.60
CA LYS A 131 -15.41 -6.49 -11.47
C LYS A 131 -15.06 -7.58 -12.48
N THR A 132 -13.81 -7.54 -12.96
CA THR A 132 -13.20 -8.55 -13.82
C THR A 132 -11.85 -8.93 -13.23
N VAL A 133 -11.56 -10.23 -13.13
CA VAL A 133 -10.23 -10.72 -12.74
C VAL A 133 -9.26 -10.48 -13.90
N LEU A 134 -8.22 -9.69 -13.66
CA LEU A 134 -7.15 -9.46 -14.64
C LEU A 134 -6.16 -10.62 -14.65
N ILE A 135 -5.73 -11.02 -13.46
CA ILE A 135 -4.73 -12.06 -13.26
C ILE A 135 -4.86 -12.65 -11.86
N ASN A 136 -4.50 -13.92 -11.71
CA ASN A 136 -4.51 -14.61 -10.41
C ASN A 136 -3.39 -15.63 -10.25
N LYS A 137 -2.55 -15.81 -11.27
CA LYS A 137 -1.52 -16.86 -11.25
C LYS A 137 -0.19 -16.38 -11.80
N TYR A 138 0.86 -16.92 -11.23
CA TYR A 138 2.20 -16.92 -11.78
C TYR A 138 2.71 -18.37 -11.89
N ASN A 139 3.13 -18.82 -13.08
CA ASN A 139 3.57 -20.18 -13.33
C ASN A 139 2.59 -21.27 -12.84
N GLY A 140 1.29 -21.03 -13.04
CA GLY A 140 0.22 -21.96 -12.66
C GLY A 140 -0.16 -21.97 -11.18
N LYS A 141 0.52 -21.22 -10.32
CA LYS A 141 0.23 -21.11 -8.88
C LYS A 141 -0.44 -19.78 -8.57
N LEU A 142 -1.33 -19.75 -7.61
CA LEU A 142 -1.98 -18.53 -7.14
C LEU A 142 -0.95 -17.56 -6.53
N LEU A 143 -1.23 -16.28 -6.63
CA LEU A 143 -0.47 -15.26 -5.89
C LEU A 143 -0.66 -15.45 -4.38
N ASN A 144 0.30 -14.97 -3.59
CA ASN A 144 0.26 -15.10 -2.12
C ASN A 144 -0.89 -14.31 -1.51
N GLY A 145 -1.04 -13.09 -1.97
CA GLY A 145 -2.00 -12.09 -1.58
C GLY A 145 -1.46 -10.73 -2.02
N PRO A 146 -1.78 -10.30 -3.26
CA PRO A 146 -1.27 -9.05 -3.78
C PRO A 146 -1.62 -7.91 -2.82
N ASN A 147 -0.60 -7.07 -2.55
CA ASN A 147 -0.69 -6.04 -1.53
C ASN A 147 -0.91 -4.66 -2.16
N ASP A 148 0.00 -4.21 -3.03
CA ASP A 148 -0.09 -2.89 -3.62
C ASP A 148 0.17 -2.91 -5.13
N VAL A 149 -0.30 -1.87 -5.83
CA VAL A 149 -0.19 -1.78 -7.29
C VAL A 149 0.12 -0.36 -7.73
N TRP A 150 1.10 -0.23 -8.62
CA TRP A 150 1.37 1.01 -9.33
C TRP A 150 1.21 0.81 -10.84
N ILE A 151 0.58 1.78 -11.49
CA ILE A 151 0.36 1.80 -12.94
C ILE A 151 1.38 2.74 -13.57
N ASN A 152 2.24 2.22 -14.44
CA ASN A 152 3.16 3.06 -15.18
C ASN A 152 2.37 4.02 -16.08
N PRO A 153 2.44 5.34 -15.87
CA PRO A 153 1.59 6.29 -16.57
C PRO A 153 1.94 6.42 -18.06
N VAL A 154 3.12 5.99 -18.46
CA VAL A 154 3.58 6.04 -19.85
C VAL A 154 3.15 4.81 -20.63
N THR A 155 3.34 3.63 -20.07
CA THR A 155 3.09 2.35 -20.76
C THR A 155 1.72 1.75 -20.44
N GLY A 156 1.18 2.04 -19.26
CA GLY A 156 -0.02 1.39 -18.71
C GLY A 156 0.26 0.01 -18.11
N GLY A 157 1.51 -0.40 -18.01
CA GLY A 157 1.91 -1.63 -17.34
C GLY A 157 1.73 -1.55 -15.82
N LEU A 158 1.38 -2.67 -15.19
CA LEU A 158 1.09 -2.75 -13.76
C LEU A 158 2.25 -3.41 -13.03
N TYR A 159 2.72 -2.79 -11.95
CA TYR A 159 3.65 -3.39 -11.00
C TYR A 159 2.91 -3.73 -9.73
N ILE A 160 3.03 -4.99 -9.29
CA ILE A 160 2.21 -5.57 -8.22
C ILE A 160 3.14 -6.17 -7.19
N THR A 161 3.01 -5.77 -5.93
CA THR A 161 3.70 -6.41 -4.82
C THR A 161 2.89 -7.59 -4.30
N ASP A 162 3.54 -8.73 -4.08
CA ASP A 162 2.92 -9.97 -3.63
C ASP A 162 3.70 -10.57 -2.45
N PRO A 163 3.57 -9.97 -1.25
CA PRO A 163 4.25 -10.45 -0.05
C PRO A 163 3.62 -11.73 0.48
N ILE A 164 4.34 -12.43 1.37
CA ILE A 164 3.79 -13.55 2.15
C ILE A 164 3.39 -13.04 3.54
N PHE A 165 2.19 -12.48 3.65
CA PHE A 165 1.60 -12.19 4.95
C PHE A 165 0.69 -13.37 5.37
N PRO A 166 1.08 -14.19 6.37
CA PRO A 166 0.24 -15.28 6.85
C PRO A 166 -1.14 -14.79 7.26
N ARG A 167 -2.18 -15.41 6.71
CA ARG A 167 -3.57 -15.08 6.98
C ARG A 167 -4.29 -16.24 7.64
N GLY A 168 -5.21 -15.96 8.56
CA GLY A 168 -6.00 -16.99 9.22
C GLY A 168 -6.77 -17.88 8.25
N TYR A 169 -7.26 -17.32 7.14
CA TYR A 169 -7.96 -18.08 6.10
C TYR A 169 -7.04 -18.95 5.22
N TRP A 170 -5.73 -18.97 5.48
CA TRP A 170 -4.81 -19.94 4.88
C TRP A 170 -4.75 -21.24 5.68
N ALA A 171 -5.23 -21.25 6.92
CA ALA A 171 -5.24 -22.45 7.74
C ALA A 171 -6.24 -23.48 7.20
N PRO A 172 -5.89 -24.77 7.14
CA PRO A 172 -6.83 -25.82 6.80
C PRO A 172 -8.07 -25.80 7.69
N GLY A 173 -9.25 -25.88 7.10
CA GLY A 173 -10.53 -25.88 7.80
C GLY A 173 -11.09 -24.51 8.15
N ASP A 174 -10.40 -23.40 7.85
CA ASP A 174 -11.00 -22.06 7.96
C ASP A 174 -12.13 -21.90 6.93
N PRO A 175 -13.35 -21.50 7.33
CA PRO A 175 -14.48 -21.36 6.39
C PRO A 175 -14.24 -20.28 5.31
N ARG A 176 -13.30 -19.38 5.52
CA ARG A 176 -12.88 -18.37 4.52
C ARG A 176 -11.85 -18.93 3.54
N GLN A 177 -11.31 -20.11 3.81
CA GLN A 177 -10.35 -20.76 2.91
C GLN A 177 -11.03 -21.05 1.59
N GLN A 178 -10.53 -20.43 0.52
CA GLN A 178 -10.96 -20.76 -0.83
C GLN A 178 -10.32 -22.09 -1.27
N PRO A 179 -10.83 -22.75 -2.30
CA PRO A 179 -10.32 -24.04 -2.77
C PRO A 179 -8.99 -23.91 -3.54
N TRP A 180 -8.05 -23.15 -3.00
CA TRP A 180 -6.68 -23.08 -3.48
C TRP A 180 -5.76 -23.95 -2.65
N GLU A 181 -4.73 -24.41 -3.27
CA GLU A 181 -3.69 -25.16 -2.59
C GLU A 181 -3.09 -24.35 -1.45
N PRO A 182 -2.68 -24.99 -0.33
CA PRO A 182 -1.95 -24.32 0.76
C PRO A 182 -0.67 -23.63 0.28
N LYS A 183 -0.18 -24.02 -0.88
CA LYS A 183 0.97 -23.43 -1.58
C LYS A 183 0.46 -22.50 -2.67
N ARG A 184 0.19 -21.25 -2.33
CA ARG A 184 -0.38 -20.28 -3.24
C ARG A 184 0.56 -19.90 -4.38
N SER A 185 1.86 -19.82 -4.10
CA SER A 185 2.91 -19.51 -5.07
C SER A 185 4.15 -20.34 -4.79
N GLU A 186 5.17 -20.19 -5.62
CA GLU A 186 6.46 -20.82 -5.38
C GLU A 186 7.04 -20.41 -4.03
N GLN A 187 6.89 -19.13 -3.67
CA GLN A 187 7.40 -18.55 -2.46
C GLN A 187 6.67 -19.08 -1.22
N ALA A 188 5.35 -19.20 -1.28
CA ALA A 188 4.54 -19.74 -0.18
C ALA A 188 4.95 -21.17 0.21
N ALA A 189 5.46 -21.96 -0.75
CA ALA A 189 5.93 -23.31 -0.48
C ALA A 189 7.13 -23.37 0.45
N THR A 190 7.98 -22.32 0.46
CA THR A 190 9.18 -22.22 1.28
C THR A 190 8.97 -21.37 2.54
N GLY A 191 7.83 -20.68 2.64
CA GLY A 191 7.57 -19.70 3.69
C GLY A 191 8.47 -18.47 3.60
N LYS A 192 9.15 -18.29 2.45
CA LYS A 192 10.12 -17.22 2.23
C LYS A 192 9.64 -16.28 1.14
N GLY A 193 9.87 -15.01 1.38
CA GLY A 193 9.87 -13.91 0.44
C GLY A 193 8.59 -13.71 -0.36
N GLY A 194 8.34 -12.46 -0.61
CA GLY A 194 7.44 -12.02 -1.64
C GLY A 194 8.24 -11.47 -2.81
N HIS A 195 7.56 -11.34 -3.93
CA HIS A 195 8.13 -10.78 -5.14
C HIS A 195 7.28 -9.65 -5.69
N VAL A 196 7.86 -8.92 -6.63
CA VAL A 196 7.16 -7.94 -7.43
C VAL A 196 6.97 -8.50 -8.82
N TYR A 197 5.77 -8.35 -9.34
CA TYR A 197 5.37 -8.82 -10.66
C TYR A 197 5.00 -7.65 -11.57
N TYR A 198 5.21 -7.84 -12.85
CA TYR A 198 4.80 -6.93 -13.90
C TYR A 198 3.75 -7.59 -14.79
N LEU A 199 2.68 -6.85 -15.08
CA LEU A 199 1.68 -7.21 -16.07
C LEU A 199 1.70 -6.18 -17.19
N ALA A 200 2.15 -6.58 -18.37
CA ALA A 200 2.14 -5.71 -19.53
C ALA A 200 0.70 -5.41 -20.00
N PRO A 201 0.44 -4.26 -20.62
CA PRO A 201 -0.88 -3.94 -21.17
C PRO A 201 -1.39 -5.02 -22.11
N GLY A 202 -2.59 -5.54 -21.83
CA GLY A 202 -3.20 -6.62 -22.62
C GLY A 202 -2.60 -8.01 -22.44
N ALA A 203 -1.58 -8.17 -21.62
CA ALA A 203 -1.02 -9.48 -21.33
C ALA A 203 -1.94 -10.30 -20.42
N THR A 204 -1.81 -11.64 -20.52
CA THR A 204 -2.53 -12.62 -19.70
C THR A 204 -1.59 -13.41 -18.79
N ALA A 205 -0.32 -13.03 -18.73
CA ALA A 205 0.70 -13.64 -17.89
C ALA A 205 1.56 -12.60 -17.21
N LEU A 206 1.94 -12.89 -15.96
CA LEU A 206 2.84 -12.07 -15.16
C LEU A 206 4.31 -12.36 -15.52
N VAL A 207 5.14 -11.33 -15.40
CA VAL A 207 6.59 -11.45 -15.35
C VAL A 207 7.05 -11.13 -13.93
N ARG A 208 7.80 -12.02 -13.29
CA ARG A 208 8.46 -11.74 -12.01
C ARG A 208 9.65 -10.82 -12.29
N VAL A 209 9.64 -9.61 -11.73
CA VAL A 209 10.64 -8.59 -12.01
C VAL A 209 11.69 -8.43 -10.91
N THR A 210 11.53 -9.14 -9.78
CA THR A 210 12.54 -9.24 -8.72
C THR A 210 13.09 -10.65 -8.65
N SER A 211 14.40 -10.78 -8.40
CA SER A 211 15.05 -12.08 -8.28
C SER A 211 16.22 -12.02 -7.30
N GLU A 212 16.46 -13.14 -6.62
CA GLU A 212 17.58 -13.30 -5.67
C GLU A 212 18.93 -13.15 -6.39
N ALA A 213 19.02 -13.59 -7.65
CA ALA A 213 20.22 -13.44 -8.48
C ALA A 213 20.57 -11.98 -8.74
N ALA A 214 19.58 -11.09 -8.72
CA ALA A 214 19.77 -9.64 -8.83
C ALA A 214 19.92 -8.97 -7.44
N GLY A 215 20.04 -9.74 -6.37
CA GLY A 215 20.21 -9.22 -5.02
C GLY A 215 18.91 -8.95 -4.25
N TRP A 216 17.75 -9.35 -4.79
CA TRP A 216 16.51 -9.29 -4.03
C TRP A 216 16.54 -10.30 -2.90
N ASP A 217 16.33 -9.83 -1.68
CA ASP A 217 16.31 -10.70 -0.52
C ASP A 217 15.03 -11.53 -0.48
N ALA A 218 15.18 -12.86 -0.46
CA ALA A 218 14.06 -13.80 -0.43
C ALA A 218 13.23 -13.72 0.86
N ASP A 219 13.78 -13.17 1.94
CA ASP A 219 13.07 -12.94 3.20
C ASP A 219 12.37 -11.55 3.22
N SER A 220 12.34 -10.86 2.08
CA SER A 220 11.69 -9.56 1.94
C SER A 220 10.18 -9.68 1.76
N TRP A 221 9.47 -8.76 2.37
CA TRP A 221 8.04 -8.58 2.16
C TRP A 221 7.81 -7.25 1.41
N PRO A 222 7.74 -7.28 0.06
CA PRO A 222 7.43 -6.07 -0.70
C PRO A 222 6.04 -5.58 -0.32
N ASN A 223 5.93 -4.28 -0.06
CA ASN A 223 4.69 -3.65 0.35
C ASN A 223 4.38 -2.50 -0.60
N GLY A 224 4.40 -1.25 -0.16
CA GLY A 224 4.12 -0.12 -1.01
C GLY A 224 5.01 -0.03 -2.24
N VAL A 225 4.43 0.42 -3.35
CA VAL A 225 5.11 0.59 -4.63
C VAL A 225 4.68 1.89 -5.29
N VAL A 226 5.65 2.68 -5.76
CA VAL A 226 5.39 3.90 -6.53
C VAL A 226 6.48 4.09 -7.57
N GLY A 227 6.13 4.62 -8.74
CA GLY A 227 7.10 4.94 -9.78
C GLY A 227 7.11 6.40 -10.17
N THR A 228 8.15 6.81 -10.91
CA THR A 228 8.27 8.17 -11.41
C THR A 228 7.28 8.46 -12.54
N PRO A 229 6.82 9.73 -12.71
CA PRO A 229 5.86 10.10 -13.75
C PRO A 229 6.35 9.86 -15.18
N ASP A 230 7.66 9.80 -15.38
CA ASP A 230 8.29 9.46 -16.67
C ASP A 230 8.34 7.95 -16.94
N GLY A 231 7.87 7.14 -15.97
CA GLY A 231 7.82 5.69 -16.09
C GLY A 231 9.16 4.98 -16.04
N LYS A 232 10.25 5.65 -15.60
CA LYS A 232 11.61 5.12 -15.69
C LYS A 232 12.16 4.54 -14.40
N LYS A 233 11.59 4.88 -13.25
CA LYS A 233 12.03 4.37 -11.95
C LYS A 233 10.86 3.79 -11.16
N LEU A 234 11.14 2.74 -10.38
CA LEU A 234 10.21 2.12 -9.46
C LEU A 234 10.82 2.09 -8.06
N TYR A 235 10.08 2.54 -7.07
CA TYR A 235 10.43 2.44 -5.66
C TYR A 235 9.57 1.37 -5.01
N ILE A 236 10.19 0.56 -4.16
CA ILE A 236 9.52 -0.54 -3.47
C ILE A 236 9.92 -0.50 -2.00
N ASN A 237 8.94 -0.41 -1.12
CA ASN A 237 9.14 -0.62 0.31
C ASN A 237 9.27 -2.11 0.61
N LYS A 238 10.20 -2.45 1.48
CA LYS A 238 10.26 -3.76 2.13
C LYS A 238 9.79 -3.61 3.57
N TRP A 239 8.77 -4.35 3.92
CA TRP A 239 8.33 -4.43 5.30
C TRP A 239 9.11 -5.54 6.03
N ALA A 240 9.59 -5.28 7.24
CA ALA A 240 10.37 -6.23 8.04
C ALA A 240 9.93 -6.21 9.52
N GLY A 241 8.62 -6.29 9.76
CA GLY A 241 8.04 -6.44 11.10
C GLY A 241 8.14 -5.21 12.01
N ASN A 242 9.13 -4.37 11.81
CA ASN A 242 9.40 -3.15 12.59
C ASN A 242 9.67 -1.91 11.72
N ASN A 243 9.21 -1.92 10.48
CA ASN A 243 9.41 -0.88 9.46
C ASN A 243 10.89 -0.67 9.04
N MET A 244 11.75 -1.65 9.27
CA MET A 244 13.22 -1.54 9.06
C MET A 244 13.71 -2.25 7.79
N GLY A 245 12.81 -2.63 6.87
CA GLY A 245 13.17 -3.36 5.65
C GLY A 245 13.92 -2.53 4.59
N GLY A 246 13.85 -1.21 4.68
CA GLY A 246 14.41 -0.28 3.69
C GLY A 246 13.51 -0.08 2.47
N THR A 247 13.77 1.01 1.75
CA THR A 247 13.18 1.29 0.45
C THR A 247 14.23 1.12 -0.64
N TRP A 248 13.84 0.49 -1.73
CA TRP A 248 14.69 0.18 -2.86
C TRP A 248 14.20 0.86 -4.12
N VAL A 249 15.12 1.30 -4.97
CA VAL A 249 14.83 1.91 -6.26
C VAL A 249 15.43 1.09 -7.38
N PHE A 250 14.69 0.99 -8.48
CA PHE A 250 15.05 0.26 -9.70
C PHE A 250 14.90 1.15 -10.92
N ASP A 251 15.66 0.87 -11.96
CA ASP A 251 15.38 1.36 -13.29
C ASP A 251 14.41 0.43 -14.01
N ILE A 252 13.43 1.01 -14.71
CA ILE A 252 12.43 0.30 -15.50
C ILE A 252 12.91 0.25 -16.94
N ASN A 253 13.07 -0.95 -17.49
CA ASN A 253 13.40 -1.17 -18.90
C ASN A 253 12.16 -1.02 -19.80
N ALA A 254 12.38 -0.90 -21.11
CA ALA A 254 11.29 -0.74 -22.09
C ALA A 254 10.30 -1.94 -22.10
N ASP A 255 10.75 -3.13 -21.75
CA ASP A 255 9.94 -4.35 -21.63
C ASP A 255 9.24 -4.51 -20.27
N GLY A 256 9.41 -3.55 -19.35
CA GLY A 256 8.86 -3.57 -18.00
C GLY A 256 9.71 -4.33 -16.97
N THR A 257 10.81 -4.95 -17.37
CA THR A 257 11.74 -5.58 -16.40
C THR A 257 12.49 -4.53 -15.59
N LEU A 258 13.01 -4.95 -14.42
CA LEU A 258 13.72 -4.07 -13.48
C LEU A 258 15.22 -4.36 -13.50
N THR A 259 16.01 -3.29 -13.44
CA THR A 259 17.47 -3.35 -13.36
C THR A 259 18.02 -2.34 -12.36
N ASN A 260 19.33 -2.36 -12.14
CA ASN A 260 20.04 -1.37 -11.31
C ASN A 260 19.47 -1.17 -9.91
N MET A 261 19.08 -2.29 -9.24
CA MET A 261 18.58 -2.24 -7.88
C MET A 261 19.55 -1.52 -6.96
N LYS A 262 19.07 -0.49 -6.27
CA LYS A 262 19.84 0.28 -5.29
C LYS A 262 18.99 0.52 -4.04
N LYS A 263 19.65 0.55 -2.89
CA LYS A 263 19.01 0.99 -1.67
C LYS A 263 18.78 2.50 -1.74
N PHE A 264 17.55 2.92 -1.60
CA PHE A 264 17.16 4.33 -1.61
C PHE A 264 17.35 4.96 -0.20
N ASN A 265 16.84 4.27 0.83
CA ASN A 265 17.05 4.61 2.22
C ASN A 265 16.88 3.38 3.13
N ASP A 266 17.20 3.54 4.43
CA ASP A 266 17.09 2.46 5.41
C ASP A 266 15.69 2.31 6.02
N MET A 267 14.78 3.24 5.75
CA MET A 267 13.41 3.18 6.22
C MET A 267 12.58 2.36 5.23
N GLY A 268 12.09 1.23 5.69
CA GLY A 268 10.99 0.54 5.04
C GLY A 268 9.66 1.14 5.48
N GLY A 269 8.59 0.60 4.99
CA GLY A 269 7.25 1.06 5.35
C GLY A 269 6.15 0.26 4.69
N ASP A 270 4.98 0.80 4.80
CA ASP A 270 3.76 0.32 4.19
C ASP A 270 3.55 1.02 2.83
N GLY A 271 2.41 1.62 2.55
CA GLY A 271 2.15 2.31 1.30
C GLY A 271 3.00 3.56 1.05
N MET A 272 3.03 4.02 -0.20
CA MET A 272 3.82 5.17 -0.65
C MET A 272 3.08 6.03 -1.67
N SER A 273 3.40 7.33 -1.69
CA SER A 273 3.09 8.23 -2.79
C SER A 273 4.28 9.12 -3.15
N MET A 274 4.12 9.90 -4.22
CA MET A 274 5.16 10.82 -4.70
C MET A 274 4.56 12.20 -5.00
N ASP A 275 5.34 13.27 -4.77
CA ASP A 275 4.98 14.61 -5.19
C ASP A 275 5.64 15.03 -6.51
N GLU A 276 5.22 16.17 -7.04
CA GLU A 276 5.71 16.74 -8.30
C GLU A 276 7.20 17.09 -8.31
N LYS A 277 7.85 17.12 -7.14
CA LYS A 277 9.29 17.34 -6.97
C LYS A 277 10.07 16.03 -6.87
N GLY A 278 9.36 14.90 -6.91
CA GLY A 278 9.95 13.56 -6.79
C GLY A 278 10.23 13.14 -5.35
N ASN A 279 9.69 13.85 -4.36
CA ASN A 279 9.79 13.38 -2.97
C ASN A 279 8.87 12.19 -2.76
N ILE A 280 9.37 11.18 -2.03
CA ILE A 280 8.65 9.94 -1.72
C ILE A 280 8.09 10.04 -0.30
N TYR A 281 6.80 9.85 -0.15
CA TYR A 281 6.07 9.84 1.12
C TYR A 281 5.80 8.41 1.54
N ILE A 282 6.45 7.96 2.61
CA ILE A 282 6.37 6.58 3.11
C ILE A 282 5.49 6.55 4.35
N SER A 283 4.44 5.74 4.32
CA SER A 283 3.62 5.40 5.49
C SER A 283 4.35 4.40 6.37
N ASN A 284 4.36 4.63 7.67
CA ASN A 284 5.06 3.78 8.63
C ASN A 284 4.47 3.91 10.05
N GLY A 285 5.03 3.21 11.03
CA GLY A 285 4.57 3.20 12.41
C GLY A 285 4.68 4.56 13.15
N LEU A 286 5.36 5.55 12.58
CA LEU A 286 5.43 6.91 13.12
C LEU A 286 4.44 7.87 12.46
N GLY A 287 3.82 7.46 11.35
CA GLY A 287 2.99 8.28 10.47
C GLY A 287 3.57 8.34 9.07
N ILE A 288 3.75 9.55 8.52
CA ILE A 288 4.36 9.74 7.20
C ILE A 288 5.78 10.27 7.35
N THR A 289 6.71 9.70 6.59
CA THR A 289 8.06 10.24 6.44
C THR A 289 8.34 10.48 4.97
N ALA A 290 8.74 11.69 4.60
CA ALA A 290 9.08 12.02 3.23
C ALA A 290 10.60 12.14 3.04
N PHE A 291 11.05 11.68 1.87
CA PHE A 291 12.45 11.69 1.44
C PHE A 291 12.56 12.39 0.09
N ASP A 292 13.61 13.19 -0.08
CA ASP A 292 13.93 13.79 -1.38
C ASP A 292 14.44 12.72 -2.38
N PRO A 293 14.60 13.05 -3.68
CA PRO A 293 15.09 12.09 -4.66
C PRO A 293 16.49 11.50 -4.38
N ALA A 294 17.25 12.13 -3.48
CA ALA A 294 18.54 11.61 -3.02
C ALA A 294 18.42 10.64 -1.84
N GLY A 295 17.21 10.39 -1.34
CA GLY A 295 16.96 9.53 -0.18
C GLY A 295 17.20 10.20 1.16
N THR A 296 17.29 11.52 1.20
CA THR A 296 17.44 12.28 2.45
C THR A 296 16.06 12.59 3.04
N LYS A 297 15.88 12.33 4.33
CA LYS A 297 14.64 12.69 5.03
C LYS A 297 14.44 14.21 5.02
N VAL A 298 13.26 14.64 4.59
CA VAL A 298 12.90 16.07 4.45
C VAL A 298 11.64 16.45 5.21
N LEU A 299 10.79 15.48 5.60
CA LEU A 299 9.56 15.73 6.34
C LEU A 299 9.20 14.52 7.21
N GLY A 300 8.57 14.78 8.35
CA GLY A 300 7.83 13.79 9.13
C GLY A 300 6.47 14.37 9.51
N ILE A 301 5.40 13.59 9.36
CA ILE A 301 4.05 13.88 9.84
C ILE A 301 3.72 12.81 10.89
N PRO A 302 3.87 13.11 12.18
CA PRO A 302 3.58 12.15 13.22
C PRO A 302 2.08 11.88 13.30
N ILE A 303 1.72 10.59 13.33
CA ILE A 303 0.35 10.13 13.48
C ILE A 303 0.34 9.09 14.58
N LYS A 304 -0.44 9.33 15.63
CA LYS A 304 -0.58 8.36 16.72
C LYS A 304 -1.12 7.03 16.19
N GLY A 305 -0.32 5.98 16.37
CA GLY A 305 -0.62 4.65 15.83
C GLY A 305 -0.09 4.40 14.41
N GLY A 306 0.54 5.39 13.78
CA GLY A 306 1.17 5.26 12.46
C GLY A 306 0.22 5.54 11.29
N ALA A 307 0.65 5.13 10.11
CA ALA A 307 -0.12 5.19 8.87
C ALA A 307 0.11 3.90 8.07
N THR A 308 -0.90 3.46 7.36
CA THR A 308 -0.83 2.29 6.48
C THR A 308 -0.48 2.69 5.05
N ASN A 309 -1.20 3.69 4.51
CA ASN A 309 -0.97 4.13 3.14
C ASN A 309 -1.29 5.62 2.98
N ASN A 310 -0.92 6.21 1.84
CA ASN A 310 -1.20 7.60 1.56
C ASN A 310 -1.30 7.87 0.06
N VAL A 311 -2.06 8.92 -0.32
CA VAL A 311 -2.21 9.36 -1.71
C VAL A 311 -2.46 10.87 -1.74
N PHE A 312 -1.92 11.54 -2.74
CA PHE A 312 -2.31 12.91 -3.04
C PHE A 312 -3.65 12.95 -3.77
N GLY A 313 -4.46 13.96 -3.45
CA GLY A 313 -5.76 14.15 -4.08
C GLY A 313 -6.38 15.50 -3.74
N GLY A 314 -7.71 15.56 -3.75
CA GLY A 314 -8.43 16.81 -3.63
C GLY A 314 -8.47 17.57 -4.95
N LYS A 315 -9.26 18.64 -4.99
CA LYS A 315 -9.50 19.44 -6.20
C LYS A 315 -8.23 19.94 -6.89
N ASP A 316 -7.21 20.29 -6.10
CA ASP A 316 -5.96 20.87 -6.60
C ASP A 316 -4.79 19.87 -6.56
N ASN A 317 -5.07 18.61 -6.24
CA ASN A 317 -4.08 17.53 -6.07
C ASN A 317 -2.95 17.89 -5.07
N ASN A 318 -3.24 18.68 -4.06
CA ASN A 318 -2.30 19.15 -3.03
C ASN A 318 -2.78 18.86 -1.61
N THR A 319 -3.61 17.86 -1.44
CA THR A 319 -4.01 17.33 -0.14
C THR A 319 -3.50 15.90 -0.04
N LEU A 320 -2.70 15.62 0.97
CA LEU A 320 -2.27 14.26 1.27
C LEU A 320 -3.35 13.60 2.11
N PHE A 321 -3.97 12.55 1.58
CA PHE A 321 -4.91 11.70 2.29
C PHE A 321 -4.16 10.48 2.81
N ILE A 322 -4.46 10.10 4.05
CA ILE A 322 -3.70 9.10 4.78
C ILE A 322 -4.68 8.13 5.41
N THR A 323 -4.49 6.85 5.15
CA THR A 323 -5.18 5.77 5.85
C THR A 323 -4.39 5.40 7.11
N GLY A 324 -5.11 5.13 8.18
CA GLY A 324 -4.48 4.87 9.47
C GLY A 324 -4.54 3.41 9.89
N PRO A 325 -3.70 2.99 10.85
CA PRO A 325 -3.56 1.58 11.20
C PRO A 325 -4.81 1.00 11.84
N SER A 326 -5.69 1.81 12.38
CA SER A 326 -6.82 1.30 13.10
C SER A 326 -8.16 1.65 12.50
N ASP A 327 -8.44 2.90 12.15
CA ASP A 327 -9.83 3.22 11.94
C ASP A 327 -10.12 4.53 11.21
N LYS A 328 -9.12 5.17 10.62
CA LYS A 328 -9.31 6.56 10.18
C LYS A 328 -8.89 6.78 8.72
N LEU A 329 -9.60 7.71 8.08
CA LEU A 329 -9.10 8.48 6.94
C LEU A 329 -8.77 9.89 7.45
N THR A 330 -7.54 10.31 7.28
CA THR A 330 -7.07 11.64 7.66
C THR A 330 -6.54 12.39 6.45
N SER A 331 -6.40 13.70 6.55
CA SER A 331 -5.80 14.51 5.49
C SER A 331 -5.00 15.68 6.03
N VAL A 332 -4.05 16.14 5.23
CA VAL A 332 -3.30 17.34 5.49
C VAL A 332 -3.06 18.11 4.20
N LYS A 333 -3.24 19.42 4.24
CA LYS A 333 -2.99 20.29 3.09
C LYS A 333 -1.48 20.46 2.90
N MET A 334 -1.03 20.23 1.67
CA MET A 334 0.37 20.31 1.28
C MET A 334 0.63 21.55 0.41
N ASN A 335 1.88 22.00 0.35
CA ASN A 335 2.31 23.08 -0.56
C ASN A 335 2.88 22.56 -1.88
N VAL A 336 2.81 21.25 -2.07
CA VAL A 336 3.21 20.53 -3.28
C VAL A 336 2.01 19.73 -3.79
N LYS A 337 2.06 19.32 -5.05
CA LYS A 337 1.03 18.47 -5.66
C LYS A 337 1.55 17.05 -5.80
N GLY A 338 0.63 16.09 -5.79
CA GLY A 338 0.93 14.73 -6.17
C GLY A 338 1.23 14.59 -7.67
N VAL A 339 1.86 13.47 -8.02
CA VAL A 339 2.18 13.14 -9.41
C VAL A 339 1.05 12.44 -10.16
N GLU A 340 0.05 11.96 -9.44
CA GLU A 340 -1.11 11.33 -10.08
C GLU A 340 -1.77 12.32 -11.02
N LYS A 341 -1.65 12.01 -12.32
CA LYS A 341 -2.27 12.77 -13.41
C LYS A 341 -3.22 11.85 -14.15
N PHE A 342 -4.42 12.30 -14.30
CA PHE A 342 -5.50 11.58 -14.96
C PHE A 342 -5.74 12.11 -16.39
#